data_f4ed309590d7f9ed09aa18241ec00916
#
_entry.id   f4ed309590d7f9ed09aa18241ec00916
#
_cell.length_a   1.000
_cell.length_b   1.000
_cell.length_c   1.000
_cell.angle_alpha   90.00
_cell.angle_beta   90.00
_cell.angle_gamma   90.00
#
_symmetry.space_group_name_H-M   'P 1'
#
loop_
_entity.id
_entity.type
_entity.pdbx_description
1 polymer ?
#
loop_
_entity_poly.entity_id
_entity_poly.type
_entity_poly.pdbx_seq_one_letter_code
_entity_poly.pdbx_strand_id
1 'polypeptide(L)'
;MLEIIENYKEYLLRNDKSENTVYAYVTDVNLFSKFLKNNSMELYTSDNVSIIAYIQYLLDNGKSERSINRIVISLRSFYGFLKGKSLINEIPKITYKSNRANKKLPQILTVEEVDKIIKSVDKNGIKGVRDNALLELMYATGMKVSELISLEVEDINLDLSFVKCTDNKHYERLIPIGRSANRALEEYVLVRDEVAETGESKLFVNLNGKGLTRQGIWRIVKEYSHKAGIKKDVNLNTFRHSFAVHMLQNGANVRAVQKLLGNQVLTYMDTYYEIINSDKINLVYKNAHPRA
;
A
#
# COMPACT_ATOMS: atom_id res chain seq x y z
N MET A 1 -31.75 -0.31 11.93
CA MET A 1 -30.51 -0.89 11.37
C MET A 1 -29.62 0.17 10.71
N LEU A 2 -30.12 1.02 9.83
CA LEU A 2 -29.33 2.12 9.22
C LEU A 2 -28.78 3.08 10.27
N GLU A 3 -29.57 3.47 11.25
CA GLU A 3 -29.18 4.38 12.33
C GLU A 3 -28.00 3.84 13.17
N ILE A 4 -28.00 2.54 13.52
CA ILE A 4 -26.91 1.97 14.32
C ILE A 4 -25.58 1.91 13.54
N ILE A 5 -25.64 1.73 12.22
CA ILE A 5 -24.46 1.71 11.37
C ILE A 5 -23.90 3.14 11.20
N GLU A 6 -24.77 4.16 11.12
CA GLU A 6 -24.32 5.56 11.10
C GLU A 6 -23.70 5.96 12.44
N ASN A 7 -24.29 5.57 13.57
CA ASN A 7 -23.70 5.75 14.90
C ASN A 7 -22.33 5.03 15.03
N TYR A 8 -22.19 3.86 14.41
CA TYR A 8 -20.88 3.16 14.36
C TYR A 8 -19.85 3.90 13.53
N LYS A 9 -20.26 4.47 12.40
CA LYS A 9 -19.38 5.32 11.58
C LYS A 9 -18.87 6.52 12.37
N GLU A 10 -19.76 7.24 13.08
CA GLU A 10 -19.34 8.34 13.95
C GLU A 10 -18.40 7.88 15.06
N TYR A 11 -18.68 6.72 15.67
CA TYR A 11 -17.81 6.14 16.68
C TYR A 11 -16.40 5.88 16.13
N LEU A 12 -16.29 5.33 14.93
CA LEU A 12 -14.98 5.08 14.28
C LEU A 12 -14.23 6.40 14.01
N LEU A 13 -14.92 7.43 13.55
CA LEU A 13 -14.32 8.76 13.31
C LEU A 13 -13.81 9.39 14.61
N ARG A 14 -14.60 9.32 15.69
CA ARG A 14 -14.19 9.83 17.02
C ARG A 14 -13.02 9.05 17.65
N ASN A 15 -12.75 7.82 17.17
CA ASN A 15 -11.60 7.01 17.60
C ASN A 15 -10.43 7.06 16.58
N ASP A 16 -10.28 8.18 15.88
CA ASP A 16 -9.16 8.48 14.98
C ASP A 16 -8.90 7.40 13.90
N LYS A 17 -9.97 6.72 13.45
CA LYS A 17 -9.84 5.81 12.31
C LYS A 17 -9.81 6.59 11.01
N SER A 18 -8.87 6.24 10.12
CA SER A 18 -8.79 6.85 8.81
C SER A 18 -10.09 6.65 8.02
N GLU A 19 -10.45 7.59 7.15
CA GLU A 19 -11.64 7.53 6.30
C GLU A 19 -11.74 6.21 5.52
N ASN A 20 -10.63 5.73 4.98
CA ASN A 20 -10.57 4.44 4.29
C ASN A 20 -10.90 3.25 5.21
N THR A 21 -10.47 3.30 6.47
CA THR A 21 -10.81 2.28 7.47
C THR A 21 -12.28 2.36 7.84
N VAL A 22 -12.81 3.56 8.04
CA VAL A 22 -14.23 3.80 8.33
C VAL A 22 -15.09 3.26 7.18
N TYR A 23 -14.77 3.66 5.94
CA TYR A 23 -15.49 3.18 4.76
C TYR A 23 -15.46 1.65 4.64
N ALA A 24 -14.29 1.04 4.84
CA ALA A 24 -14.15 -0.41 4.76
C ALA A 24 -14.96 -1.14 5.84
N TYR A 25 -14.89 -0.66 7.09
CA TYR A 25 -15.59 -1.29 8.22
C TYR A 25 -17.10 -1.14 8.11
N VAL A 26 -17.59 0.03 7.74
CA VAL A 26 -19.02 0.29 7.52
C VAL A 26 -19.53 -0.57 6.36
N THR A 27 -18.77 -0.68 5.28
CA THR A 27 -19.14 -1.56 4.14
C THR A 27 -19.23 -3.02 4.57
N ASP A 28 -18.26 -3.51 5.34
CA ASP A 28 -18.25 -4.90 5.82
C ASP A 28 -19.45 -5.20 6.73
N VAL A 29 -19.79 -4.29 7.65
CA VAL A 29 -20.96 -4.43 8.54
C VAL A 29 -22.26 -4.39 7.75
N ASN A 30 -22.37 -3.52 6.74
CA ASN A 30 -23.54 -3.47 5.86
C ASN A 30 -23.73 -4.78 5.08
N LEU A 31 -22.65 -5.37 4.56
CA LEU A 31 -22.71 -6.65 3.85
C LEU A 31 -23.10 -7.79 4.78
N PHE A 32 -22.55 -7.81 5.99
CA PHE A 32 -22.93 -8.78 7.01
C PHE A 32 -24.41 -8.65 7.41
N SER A 33 -24.86 -7.42 7.64
CA SER A 33 -26.26 -7.12 7.95
C SER A 33 -27.23 -7.59 6.85
N LYS A 34 -26.86 -7.42 5.57
CA LYS A 34 -27.64 -7.96 4.45
C LYS A 34 -27.68 -9.48 4.44
N PHE A 35 -26.55 -10.13 4.72
CA PHE A 35 -26.48 -11.58 4.84
C PHE A 35 -27.42 -12.10 5.94
N LEU A 36 -27.38 -11.50 7.13
CA LEU A 36 -28.25 -11.86 8.24
C LEU A 36 -29.73 -11.73 7.86
N LYS A 37 -30.09 -10.58 7.26
CA LYS A 37 -31.48 -10.34 6.83
C LYS A 37 -31.97 -11.40 5.82
N ASN A 38 -31.13 -11.77 4.86
CA ASN A 38 -31.47 -12.77 3.85
C ASN A 38 -31.63 -14.19 4.43
N ASN A 39 -31.05 -14.44 5.61
CA ASN A 39 -31.16 -15.71 6.31
C ASN A 39 -32.10 -15.66 7.53
N SER A 40 -32.97 -14.63 7.63
CA SER A 40 -33.90 -14.42 8.73
C SER A 40 -33.25 -14.36 10.12
N MET A 41 -32.01 -13.83 10.18
CA MET A 41 -31.24 -13.65 11.40
C MET A 41 -31.19 -12.18 11.79
N GLU A 42 -31.10 -11.90 13.08
CA GLU A 42 -31.02 -10.54 13.61
C GLU A 42 -29.59 -10.16 14.01
N LEU A 43 -29.25 -8.87 13.86
CA LEU A 43 -27.92 -8.35 14.11
C LEU A 43 -27.51 -8.41 15.61
N TYR A 44 -28.48 -8.14 16.49
CA TYR A 44 -28.24 -8.06 17.94
C TYR A 44 -28.21 -9.41 18.63
N THR A 45 -28.85 -10.41 18.05
CA THR A 45 -28.94 -11.78 18.57
C THR A 45 -27.98 -12.72 17.84
N SER A 46 -27.21 -12.18 16.88
CA SER A 46 -26.27 -13.02 16.12
C SER A 46 -25.19 -13.56 17.07
N ASP A 47 -25.11 -14.87 17.02
CA ASP A 47 -24.17 -15.68 17.79
C ASP A 47 -22.92 -16.06 16.95
N ASN A 48 -22.08 -16.88 17.53
CA ASN A 48 -20.91 -17.41 16.83
C ASN A 48 -21.27 -18.19 15.56
N VAL A 49 -22.44 -18.85 15.55
CA VAL A 49 -22.90 -19.67 14.41
C VAL A 49 -23.20 -18.79 13.21
N SER A 50 -23.91 -17.67 13.40
CA SER A 50 -24.22 -16.71 12.36
C SER A 50 -22.94 -16.13 11.71
N ILE A 51 -21.93 -15.86 12.52
CA ILE A 51 -20.65 -15.32 12.03
C ILE A 51 -19.85 -16.39 11.27
N ILE A 52 -19.84 -17.63 11.78
CA ILE A 52 -19.20 -18.76 11.10
C ILE A 52 -19.89 -19.03 9.75
N ALA A 53 -21.21 -19.03 9.72
CA ALA A 53 -22.01 -19.18 8.49
C ALA A 53 -21.68 -18.07 7.48
N TYR A 54 -21.52 -16.82 7.94
CA TYR A 54 -21.12 -15.73 7.06
C TYR A 54 -19.69 -15.90 6.52
N ILE A 55 -18.74 -16.32 7.35
CA ILE A 55 -17.37 -16.59 6.91
C ILE A 55 -17.36 -17.70 5.87
N GLN A 56 -18.12 -18.80 6.09
CA GLN A 56 -18.24 -19.88 5.12
C GLN A 56 -18.86 -19.38 3.80
N TYR A 57 -19.94 -18.60 3.86
CA TYR A 57 -20.53 -17.94 2.69
C TYR A 57 -19.51 -17.11 1.91
N LEU A 58 -18.64 -16.36 2.59
CA LEU A 58 -17.60 -15.56 1.94
C LEU A 58 -16.54 -16.44 1.26
N LEU A 59 -16.15 -17.56 1.88
CA LEU A 59 -15.22 -18.54 1.32
C LEU A 59 -15.80 -19.18 0.05
N ASP A 60 -17.04 -19.64 0.11
CA ASP A 60 -17.74 -20.27 -1.01
C ASP A 60 -17.91 -19.31 -2.20
N ASN A 61 -18.02 -18.00 -1.93
CA ASN A 61 -18.04 -16.95 -2.94
C ASN A 61 -16.65 -16.45 -3.36
N GLY A 62 -15.58 -17.20 -3.06
CA GLY A 62 -14.23 -16.94 -3.54
C GLY A 62 -13.56 -15.70 -2.94
N LYS A 63 -14.01 -15.19 -1.78
CA LYS A 63 -13.33 -14.09 -1.08
C LYS A 63 -11.96 -14.54 -0.59
N SER A 64 -10.94 -13.71 -0.82
CA SER A 64 -9.60 -14.01 -0.35
C SER A 64 -9.52 -14.05 1.18
N GLU A 65 -8.68 -14.93 1.74
CA GLU A 65 -8.43 -15.02 3.19
C GLU A 65 -8.06 -13.68 3.80
N ARG A 66 -7.29 -12.86 3.07
CA ARG A 66 -6.92 -11.50 3.51
C ARG A 66 -8.13 -10.60 3.67
N SER A 67 -9.10 -10.68 2.75
CA SER A 67 -10.36 -9.93 2.83
C SER A 67 -11.21 -10.42 3.99
N ILE A 68 -11.30 -11.74 4.21
CA ILE A 68 -12.04 -12.32 5.31
C ILE A 68 -11.43 -11.92 6.66
N ASN A 69 -10.10 -11.96 6.81
CA ASN A 69 -9.42 -11.47 8.01
C ASN A 69 -9.78 -10.00 8.32
N ARG A 70 -9.80 -9.12 7.30
CA ARG A 70 -10.21 -7.73 7.49
C ARG A 70 -11.67 -7.63 7.95
N ILE A 71 -12.57 -8.39 7.32
CA ILE A 71 -14.00 -8.44 7.68
C ILE A 71 -14.17 -8.90 9.13
N VAL A 72 -13.46 -9.93 9.55
CA VAL A 72 -13.46 -10.40 10.95
C VAL A 72 -13.03 -9.30 11.92
N ILE A 73 -12.02 -8.51 11.58
CA ILE A 73 -11.58 -7.38 12.40
C ILE A 73 -12.65 -6.30 12.46
N SER A 74 -13.30 -5.98 11.33
CA SER A 74 -14.38 -4.97 11.29
C SER A 74 -15.60 -5.43 12.10
N LEU A 75 -15.98 -6.70 12.02
CA LEU A 75 -17.08 -7.26 12.83
C LEU A 75 -16.75 -7.25 14.33
N ARG A 76 -15.53 -7.63 14.72
CA ARG A 76 -15.09 -7.50 16.14
C ARG A 76 -15.19 -6.06 16.65
N SER A 77 -14.76 -5.10 15.84
CA SER A 77 -14.87 -3.68 16.16
C SER A 77 -16.32 -3.26 16.33
N PHE A 78 -17.20 -3.71 15.43
CA PHE A 78 -18.62 -3.40 15.48
C PHE A 78 -19.30 -4.01 16.71
N TYR A 79 -19.08 -5.28 17.02
CA TYR A 79 -19.64 -5.90 18.22
C TYR A 79 -19.06 -5.29 19.51
N GLY A 80 -17.80 -4.84 19.49
CA GLY A 80 -17.24 -4.04 20.59
C GLY A 80 -17.98 -2.72 20.80
N PHE A 81 -18.35 -2.03 19.70
CA PHE A 81 -19.17 -0.83 19.76
C PHE A 81 -20.58 -1.12 20.31
N LEU A 82 -21.25 -2.19 19.83
CA LEU A 82 -22.58 -2.58 20.31
C LEU A 82 -22.58 -2.87 21.82
N LYS A 83 -21.55 -3.59 22.32
CA LYS A 83 -21.39 -3.85 23.76
C LYS A 83 -21.15 -2.55 24.53
N GLY A 84 -20.31 -1.65 24.02
CA GLY A 84 -20.07 -0.34 24.64
C GLY A 84 -21.32 0.54 24.73
N LYS A 85 -22.32 0.31 23.87
CA LYS A 85 -23.64 0.94 23.89
C LYS A 85 -24.68 0.13 24.69
N SER A 86 -24.28 -0.95 25.36
CA SER A 86 -25.18 -1.86 26.10
C SER A 86 -26.31 -2.45 25.26
N LEU A 87 -26.10 -2.55 23.93
CA LEU A 87 -27.07 -3.13 23.00
C LEU A 87 -26.94 -4.66 22.91
N ILE A 88 -25.84 -5.21 23.40
CA ILE A 88 -25.59 -6.64 23.55
C ILE A 88 -24.86 -6.89 24.87
N ASN A 89 -25.06 -8.06 25.44
CA ASN A 89 -24.43 -8.44 26.72
C ASN A 89 -22.99 -8.96 26.52
N GLU A 90 -22.76 -9.73 25.46
CA GLU A 90 -21.47 -10.36 25.18
C GLU A 90 -21.04 -10.16 23.72
N ILE A 91 -19.74 -10.05 23.51
CA ILE A 91 -19.16 -10.02 22.15
C ILE A 91 -19.06 -11.45 21.66
N PRO A 92 -19.60 -11.80 20.47
CA PRO A 92 -19.43 -13.12 19.88
C PRO A 92 -17.93 -13.48 19.75
N LYS A 93 -17.58 -14.73 20.05
CA LYS A 93 -16.21 -15.24 19.87
C LYS A 93 -15.92 -15.45 18.39
N ILE A 94 -15.50 -14.40 17.71
CA ILE A 94 -15.17 -14.46 16.28
C ILE A 94 -13.77 -15.04 16.14
N THR A 95 -13.66 -16.35 15.89
CA THR A 95 -12.39 -17.00 15.63
C THR A 95 -12.30 -17.37 14.16
N TYR A 96 -11.38 -16.74 13.46
CA TYR A 96 -10.95 -17.15 12.12
C TYR A 96 -9.43 -17.27 12.11
N LYS A 97 -8.96 -18.48 11.90
CA LYS A 97 -7.53 -18.75 11.70
C LYS A 97 -7.28 -18.85 10.21
N SER A 98 -6.69 -17.80 9.63
CA SER A 98 -6.17 -17.94 8.27
C SER A 98 -5.02 -18.94 8.26
N ASN A 99 -4.94 -19.73 7.22
CA ASN A 99 -3.79 -20.60 6.98
C ASN A 99 -2.57 -19.72 6.68
N ARG A 100 -1.81 -19.34 7.74
CA ARG A 100 -0.58 -18.55 7.61
C ARG A 100 0.50 -19.24 6.77
N ALA A 101 0.34 -20.52 6.48
CA ALA A 101 1.29 -21.32 5.69
C ALA A 101 1.48 -20.82 4.24
N ASN A 102 0.56 -20.02 3.71
CA ASN A 102 0.62 -19.47 2.35
C ASN A 102 0.93 -17.96 2.29
N LYS A 103 1.70 -17.42 3.25
CA LYS A 103 2.15 -16.03 3.16
C LYS A 103 3.13 -15.91 1.98
N LYS A 104 2.60 -15.60 0.79
CA LYS A 104 3.44 -15.32 -0.37
C LYS A 104 4.38 -14.17 -0.03
N LEU A 105 5.67 -14.41 -0.23
CA LEU A 105 6.67 -13.36 -0.13
C LEU A 105 6.33 -12.21 -1.10
N PRO A 106 6.58 -10.96 -0.73
CA PRO A 106 6.35 -9.84 -1.63
C PRO A 106 7.22 -10.00 -2.88
N GLN A 107 6.64 -9.68 -4.01
CA GLN A 107 7.35 -9.72 -5.28
C GLN A 107 8.33 -8.55 -5.35
N ILE A 108 9.57 -8.84 -5.74
CA ILE A 108 10.67 -7.90 -5.79
C ILE A 108 11.22 -7.89 -7.21
N LEU A 109 11.52 -6.71 -7.72
CA LEU A 109 12.28 -6.52 -8.94
C LEU A 109 13.78 -6.65 -8.63
N THR A 110 14.56 -7.12 -9.56
CA THR A 110 16.02 -6.95 -9.50
C THR A 110 16.40 -5.51 -9.88
N VAL A 111 17.65 -5.11 -9.63
CA VAL A 111 18.14 -3.78 -10.03
C VAL A 111 18.01 -3.61 -11.54
N GLU A 112 18.37 -4.64 -12.31
CA GLU A 112 18.30 -4.65 -13.78
C GLU A 112 16.86 -4.57 -14.29
N GLU A 113 15.89 -5.18 -13.59
CA GLU A 113 14.47 -5.08 -13.93
C GLU A 113 13.93 -3.67 -13.67
N VAL A 114 14.32 -3.03 -12.56
CA VAL A 114 13.98 -1.62 -12.29
C VAL A 114 14.57 -0.72 -13.37
N ASP A 115 15.83 -0.89 -13.69
CA ASP A 115 16.52 -0.14 -14.74
C ASP A 115 15.82 -0.30 -16.10
N LYS A 116 15.41 -1.52 -16.46
CA LYS A 116 14.67 -1.78 -17.71
C LYS A 116 13.35 -1.04 -17.74
N ILE A 117 12.60 -1.03 -16.61
CA ILE A 117 11.33 -0.31 -16.52
C ILE A 117 11.54 1.18 -16.73
N ILE A 118 12.49 1.79 -16.02
CA ILE A 118 12.76 3.23 -16.12
C ILE A 118 13.26 3.59 -17.54
N LYS A 119 14.19 2.81 -18.11
CA LYS A 119 14.72 3.03 -19.45
C LYS A 119 13.69 2.79 -20.57
N SER A 120 12.60 2.09 -20.30
CA SER A 120 11.51 1.89 -21.27
C SER A 120 10.62 3.12 -21.46
N VAL A 121 10.80 4.15 -20.62
CA VAL A 121 10.06 5.41 -20.72
C VAL A 121 10.61 6.21 -21.90
N ASP A 122 9.73 6.50 -22.85
CA ASP A 122 10.03 7.45 -23.93
C ASP A 122 9.85 8.88 -23.34
N LYS A 123 10.95 9.61 -23.24
CA LYS A 123 10.99 10.96 -22.67
C LYS A 123 10.57 12.06 -23.65
N ASN A 124 10.07 11.70 -24.82
CA ASN A 124 9.50 12.65 -25.76
C ASN A 124 8.17 13.21 -25.21
N GLY A 125 8.16 14.49 -24.88
CA GLY A 125 6.99 15.19 -24.36
C GLY A 125 6.76 15.01 -22.85
N ILE A 126 5.89 15.87 -22.32
CA ILE A 126 5.63 16.07 -20.88
C ILE A 126 5.23 14.78 -20.17
N LYS A 127 4.38 13.95 -20.82
CA LYS A 127 3.97 12.64 -20.25
C LYS A 127 5.18 11.76 -19.91
N GLY A 128 6.10 11.63 -20.83
CA GLY A 128 7.27 10.77 -20.66
C GLY A 128 8.24 11.33 -19.62
N VAL A 129 8.49 12.63 -19.63
CA VAL A 129 9.34 13.29 -18.63
C VAL A 129 8.74 13.12 -17.23
N ARG A 130 7.43 13.33 -17.07
CA ARG A 130 6.70 13.09 -15.82
C ARG A 130 6.81 11.65 -15.35
N ASP A 131 6.52 10.69 -16.25
CA ASP A 131 6.49 9.27 -15.91
C ASP A 131 7.88 8.76 -15.50
N ASN A 132 8.94 9.27 -16.15
CA ASN A 132 10.32 8.99 -15.77
C ASN A 132 10.64 9.52 -14.36
N ALA A 133 10.31 10.78 -14.08
CA ALA A 133 10.52 11.38 -12.77
C ALA A 133 9.75 10.63 -11.66
N LEU A 134 8.52 10.22 -11.95
CA LEU A 134 7.67 9.44 -11.05
C LEU A 134 8.33 8.07 -10.70
N LEU A 135 8.77 7.31 -11.70
CA LEU A 135 9.36 5.98 -11.49
C LEU A 135 10.71 6.07 -10.78
N GLU A 136 11.55 7.04 -11.16
CA GLU A 136 12.83 7.33 -10.48
C GLU A 136 12.58 7.67 -9.00
N LEU A 137 11.63 8.57 -8.71
CA LEU A 137 11.33 8.95 -7.33
C LEU A 137 10.74 7.77 -6.52
N MET A 138 9.84 6.99 -7.11
CA MET A 138 9.29 5.78 -6.46
C MET A 138 10.38 4.82 -6.03
N TYR A 139 11.38 4.61 -6.87
CA TYR A 139 12.49 3.71 -6.56
C TYR A 139 13.51 4.34 -5.62
N ALA A 140 13.83 5.61 -5.78
CA ALA A 140 14.82 6.30 -4.94
C ALA A 140 14.38 6.46 -3.48
N THR A 141 13.07 6.53 -3.21
CA THR A 141 12.54 6.85 -1.88
C THR A 141 11.80 5.69 -1.22
N GLY A 142 11.28 4.77 -2.00
CA GLY A 142 10.40 3.71 -1.50
C GLY A 142 9.16 4.23 -0.75
N MET A 143 8.74 5.48 -0.96
CA MET A 143 7.58 6.06 -0.29
C MET A 143 6.28 5.33 -0.61
N LYS A 144 5.25 5.51 0.22
CA LYS A 144 3.92 4.96 -0.04
C LYS A 144 3.29 5.72 -1.21
N VAL A 145 2.44 5.04 -1.97
CA VAL A 145 1.72 5.69 -3.08
C VAL A 145 0.82 6.84 -2.59
N SER A 146 0.24 6.72 -1.40
CA SER A 146 -0.53 7.83 -0.79
C SER A 146 0.33 9.05 -0.51
N GLU A 147 1.56 8.86 -0.04
CA GLU A 147 2.54 9.91 0.19
C GLU A 147 2.96 10.56 -1.14
N LEU A 148 3.22 9.73 -2.17
CA LEU A 148 3.58 10.20 -3.51
C LEU A 148 2.48 11.04 -4.18
N ILE A 149 1.21 10.66 -4.01
CA ILE A 149 0.05 11.41 -4.52
C ILE A 149 -0.12 12.75 -3.79
N SER A 150 0.18 12.78 -2.50
CA SER A 150 0.05 13.99 -1.68
C SER A 150 1.20 14.98 -1.86
N LEU A 151 2.34 14.56 -2.43
CA LEU A 151 3.49 15.44 -2.63
C LEU A 151 3.12 16.70 -3.39
N GLU A 152 3.63 17.82 -2.91
CA GLU A 152 3.53 19.12 -3.53
C GLU A 152 4.89 19.59 -4.09
N VAL A 153 4.88 20.57 -4.95
CA VAL A 153 6.12 21.09 -5.54
C VAL A 153 7.07 21.61 -4.46
N GLU A 154 6.53 22.21 -3.41
CA GLU A 154 7.28 22.75 -2.27
C GLU A 154 7.93 21.67 -1.39
N ASP A 155 7.50 20.40 -1.51
CA ASP A 155 8.06 19.30 -0.74
C ASP A 155 9.40 18.81 -1.29
N ILE A 156 9.80 19.21 -2.48
CA ILE A 156 11.08 18.84 -3.07
C ILE A 156 12.11 19.96 -2.92
N ASN A 157 13.32 19.57 -2.54
CA ASN A 157 14.48 20.45 -2.55
C ASN A 157 15.55 19.84 -3.45
N LEU A 158 15.64 20.35 -4.68
CA LEU A 158 16.55 19.83 -5.70
C LEU A 158 18.01 20.20 -5.40
N ASP A 159 18.24 21.36 -4.81
CA ASP A 159 19.59 21.86 -4.46
C ASP A 159 20.22 20.97 -3.38
N LEU A 160 19.46 20.64 -2.36
CA LEU A 160 19.88 19.77 -1.24
C LEU A 160 19.57 18.30 -1.47
N SER A 161 18.96 17.95 -2.60
CA SER A 161 18.63 16.58 -3.01
C SER A 161 17.84 15.79 -1.95
N PHE A 162 16.73 16.35 -1.46
CA PHE A 162 15.80 15.63 -0.60
C PHE A 162 14.34 15.91 -0.93
N VAL A 163 13.47 15.03 -0.45
CA VAL A 163 12.01 15.19 -0.49
C VAL A 163 11.48 15.15 0.94
N LYS A 164 10.64 16.13 1.29
CA LYS A 164 9.86 16.12 2.53
C LYS A 164 8.62 15.27 2.33
N CYS A 165 8.51 14.21 3.08
CA CYS A 165 7.42 13.26 2.99
C CYS A 165 6.56 13.34 4.25
N THR A 166 5.27 13.65 4.09
CA THR A 166 4.29 13.70 5.18
C THR A 166 3.36 12.50 5.11
N ASP A 167 3.21 11.78 6.20
CA ASP A 167 2.28 10.64 6.24
C ASP A 167 0.85 11.08 6.64
N ASN A 168 -0.11 10.17 6.56
CA ASN A 168 -1.52 10.43 6.91
C ASN A 168 -1.75 10.82 8.38
N LYS A 169 -0.73 10.77 9.23
CA LYS A 169 -0.74 11.19 10.62
C LYS A 169 0.01 12.50 10.83
N HIS A 170 0.31 13.21 9.76
CA HIS A 170 1.09 14.44 9.73
C HIS A 170 2.52 14.30 10.28
N TYR A 171 3.07 13.06 10.29
CA TYR A 171 4.47 12.86 10.61
C TYR A 171 5.33 13.12 9.38
N GLU A 172 6.23 14.07 9.50
CA GLU A 172 7.15 14.48 8.44
C GLU A 172 8.49 13.74 8.54
N ARG A 173 9.06 13.41 7.40
CA ARG A 173 10.42 12.89 7.29
C ARG A 173 11.09 13.38 6.02
N LEU A 174 12.37 13.65 6.10
CA LEU A 174 13.20 13.98 4.94
C LEU A 174 13.78 12.69 4.36
N ILE A 175 13.62 12.50 3.07
CA ILE A 175 14.15 11.36 2.33
C ILE A 175 15.17 11.88 1.32
N PRO A 176 16.44 11.50 1.43
CA PRO A 176 17.43 11.89 0.44
C PRO A 176 17.13 11.20 -0.89
N ILE A 177 17.35 11.91 -2.00
CA ILE A 177 17.21 11.40 -3.35
C ILE A 177 18.57 11.36 -4.06
N GLY A 178 18.81 10.27 -4.81
CA GLY A 178 20.01 10.12 -5.60
C GLY A 178 20.00 10.97 -6.87
N ARG A 179 21.16 11.10 -7.51
CA ARG A 179 21.36 11.94 -8.70
C ARG A 179 20.36 11.66 -9.82
N SER A 180 20.04 10.40 -10.08
CA SER A 180 19.07 10.02 -11.14
C SER A 180 17.70 10.58 -10.89
N ALA A 181 17.17 10.41 -9.68
CA ALA A 181 15.86 10.95 -9.30
C ALA A 181 15.87 12.48 -9.26
N ASN A 182 16.94 13.10 -8.74
CA ASN A 182 17.09 14.55 -8.70
C ASN A 182 17.01 15.14 -10.11
N ARG A 183 17.84 14.65 -11.03
CA ARG A 183 17.85 15.10 -12.41
C ARG A 183 16.51 14.87 -13.13
N ALA A 184 15.88 13.72 -12.91
CA ALA A 184 14.57 13.45 -13.51
C ALA A 184 13.49 14.40 -13.00
N LEU A 185 13.54 14.77 -11.71
CA LEU A 185 12.66 15.78 -11.13
C LEU A 185 12.94 17.18 -11.67
N GLU A 186 14.22 17.57 -11.83
CA GLU A 186 14.59 18.83 -12.47
C GLU A 186 13.99 18.93 -13.87
N GLU A 187 14.22 17.90 -14.71
CA GLU A 187 13.67 17.83 -16.07
C GLU A 187 12.12 17.96 -16.05
N TYR A 188 11.45 17.35 -15.07
CA TYR A 188 10.00 17.39 -14.98
C TYR A 188 9.46 18.73 -14.49
N VAL A 189 10.04 19.31 -13.45
CA VAL A 189 9.56 20.60 -12.88
C VAL A 189 9.61 21.70 -13.93
N LEU A 190 10.61 21.71 -14.81
CA LEU A 190 10.74 22.69 -15.89
C LEU A 190 9.56 22.67 -16.88
N VAL A 191 8.93 21.51 -17.10
CA VAL A 191 7.83 21.38 -18.07
C VAL A 191 6.46 21.17 -17.40
N ARG A 192 6.43 21.00 -16.09
CA ARG A 192 5.19 20.71 -15.33
C ARG A 192 4.14 21.78 -15.53
N ASP A 193 4.54 23.04 -15.44
CA ASP A 193 3.62 24.17 -15.46
C ASP A 193 3.04 24.46 -16.85
N GLU A 194 3.55 23.81 -17.91
CA GLU A 194 2.92 23.82 -19.23
C GLU A 194 1.58 23.08 -19.25
N VAL A 195 1.34 22.18 -18.27
CA VAL A 195 0.15 21.31 -18.20
C VAL A 195 -0.65 21.53 -16.93
N ALA A 196 -0.02 21.91 -15.83
CA ALA A 196 -0.69 22.06 -14.53
C ALA A 196 -1.81 23.11 -14.59
N GLU A 197 -2.99 22.81 -14.03
CA GLU A 197 -4.03 23.80 -13.83
C GLU A 197 -3.52 24.92 -12.91
N THR A 198 -3.99 26.15 -13.14
CA THR A 198 -3.64 27.29 -12.30
C THR A 198 -4.00 27.01 -10.84
N GLY A 199 -3.00 27.07 -9.95
CA GLY A 199 -3.16 26.80 -8.52
C GLY A 199 -3.05 25.32 -8.11
N GLU A 200 -2.75 24.40 -9.04
CA GLU A 200 -2.49 23.01 -8.68
C GLU A 200 -1.12 22.87 -8.00
N SER A 201 -1.11 22.55 -6.71
CA SER A 201 0.12 22.41 -5.92
C SER A 201 0.77 21.04 -6.03
N LYS A 202 0.03 20.00 -6.47
CA LYS A 202 0.55 18.60 -6.51
C LYS A 202 1.74 18.48 -7.45
N LEU A 203 2.79 17.80 -6.97
CA LEU A 203 4.00 17.61 -7.76
C LEU A 203 3.69 16.90 -9.09
N PHE A 204 3.04 15.76 -9.05
CA PHE A 204 2.74 14.98 -10.26
C PHE A 204 1.30 15.24 -10.74
N VAL A 205 1.18 15.80 -11.93
CA VAL A 205 -0.11 16.09 -12.56
C VAL A 205 -0.38 15.17 -13.76
N ASN A 206 -1.66 14.94 -14.04
CA ASN A 206 -2.10 14.28 -15.26
C ASN A 206 -2.10 15.26 -16.46
N LEU A 207 -2.38 14.75 -17.67
CA LEU A 207 -2.41 15.62 -18.86
C LEU A 207 -3.58 16.62 -18.91
N ASN A 208 -4.52 16.50 -17.94
CA ASN A 208 -5.57 17.50 -17.75
C ASN A 208 -5.20 18.53 -16.65
N GLY A 209 -3.95 18.54 -16.19
CA GLY A 209 -3.42 19.50 -15.25
C GLY A 209 -3.73 19.24 -13.76
N LYS A 210 -4.45 18.17 -13.43
CA LYS A 210 -4.82 17.81 -12.04
C LYS A 210 -3.90 16.76 -11.46
N GLY A 211 -3.75 16.75 -10.14
CA GLY A 211 -2.93 15.79 -9.44
C GLY A 211 -3.20 14.33 -9.86
N LEU A 212 -2.13 13.52 -9.93
CA LEU A 212 -2.24 12.11 -10.27
C LEU A 212 -3.01 11.34 -9.19
N THR A 213 -3.88 10.44 -9.64
CA THR A 213 -4.58 9.50 -8.76
C THR A 213 -3.79 8.21 -8.57
N ARG A 214 -4.14 7.42 -7.51
CA ARG A 214 -3.59 6.07 -7.31
C ARG A 214 -3.77 5.17 -8.53
N GLN A 215 -4.92 5.28 -9.22
CA GLN A 215 -5.17 4.51 -10.44
C GLN A 215 -4.29 4.99 -11.60
N GLY A 216 -4.06 6.31 -11.71
CA GLY A 216 -3.15 6.88 -12.70
C GLY A 216 -1.73 6.34 -12.53
N ILE A 217 -1.18 6.39 -11.32
CA ILE A 217 0.15 5.85 -11.01
C ILE A 217 0.20 4.34 -11.28
N TRP A 218 -0.85 3.60 -10.89
CA TRP A 218 -0.92 2.16 -11.16
C TRP A 218 -0.85 1.85 -12.67
N ARG A 219 -1.55 2.62 -13.50
CA ARG A 219 -1.50 2.46 -14.97
C ARG A 219 -0.11 2.73 -15.51
N ILE A 220 0.57 3.78 -15.06
CA ILE A 220 1.94 4.11 -15.44
C ILE A 220 2.88 2.93 -15.12
N VAL A 221 2.84 2.43 -13.88
CA VAL A 221 3.68 1.29 -13.47
C VAL A 221 3.40 0.05 -14.33
N LYS A 222 2.13 -0.26 -14.61
CA LYS A 222 1.75 -1.39 -15.45
C LYS A 222 2.21 -1.21 -16.90
N GLU A 223 2.00 -0.03 -17.48
CA GLU A 223 2.40 0.31 -18.85
C GLU A 223 3.89 0.06 -19.06
N TYR A 224 4.74 0.65 -18.20
CA TYR A 224 6.19 0.54 -18.36
C TYR A 224 6.77 -0.80 -17.93
N SER A 225 6.16 -1.49 -16.97
CA SER A 225 6.54 -2.86 -16.64
C SER A 225 6.27 -3.81 -17.82
N HIS A 226 5.15 -3.64 -18.51
CA HIS A 226 4.83 -4.42 -19.71
C HIS A 226 5.77 -4.07 -20.86
N LYS A 227 6.02 -2.78 -21.12
CA LYS A 227 6.93 -2.28 -22.15
C LYS A 227 8.37 -2.80 -21.95
N ALA A 228 8.81 -2.91 -20.71
CA ALA A 228 10.11 -3.46 -20.33
C ALA A 228 10.18 -5.00 -20.42
N GLY A 229 9.09 -5.69 -20.78
CA GLY A 229 9.02 -7.15 -20.85
C GLY A 229 9.10 -7.86 -19.51
N ILE A 230 8.73 -7.19 -18.39
CA ILE A 230 8.76 -7.79 -17.06
C ILE A 230 7.60 -8.77 -16.93
N LYS A 231 7.92 -10.05 -16.71
CA LYS A 231 6.92 -11.12 -16.55
C LYS A 231 6.27 -11.17 -15.17
N LYS A 232 6.88 -10.53 -14.17
CA LYS A 232 6.37 -10.44 -12.80
C LYS A 232 5.13 -9.56 -12.73
N ASP A 233 4.21 -9.87 -11.81
CA ASP A 233 3.07 -8.97 -11.54
C ASP A 233 3.51 -7.75 -10.71
N VAL A 234 4.01 -6.73 -11.39
CA VAL A 234 4.48 -5.49 -10.77
C VAL A 234 3.29 -4.67 -10.29
N ASN A 235 3.28 -4.32 -9.03
CA ASN A 235 2.31 -3.43 -8.41
C ASN A 235 3.01 -2.24 -7.71
N LEU A 236 2.22 -1.29 -7.22
CA LEU A 236 2.76 -0.07 -6.63
C LEU A 236 3.67 -0.32 -5.41
N ASN A 237 3.43 -1.38 -4.64
CA ASN A 237 4.28 -1.74 -3.52
C ASN A 237 5.55 -2.47 -3.96
N THR A 238 5.60 -3.02 -5.17
CA THR A 238 6.75 -3.77 -5.67
C THR A 238 8.00 -2.88 -5.70
N PHE A 239 7.89 -1.63 -6.17
CA PHE A 239 9.00 -0.65 -6.12
C PHE A 239 9.47 -0.39 -4.68
N ARG A 240 8.55 -0.19 -3.75
CA ARG A 240 8.88 0.03 -2.34
C ARG A 240 9.53 -1.19 -1.70
N HIS A 241 9.06 -2.40 -2.01
CA HIS A 241 9.68 -3.63 -1.52
C HIS A 241 11.07 -3.83 -2.11
N SER A 242 11.25 -3.54 -3.40
CA SER A 242 12.54 -3.60 -4.08
C SER A 242 13.54 -2.60 -3.49
N PHE A 243 13.13 -1.34 -3.28
CA PHE A 243 13.95 -0.35 -2.58
C PHE A 243 14.43 -0.88 -1.22
N ALA A 244 13.50 -1.38 -0.38
CA ALA A 244 13.85 -1.87 0.95
C ALA A 244 14.87 -3.02 0.91
N VAL A 245 14.64 -4.00 0.04
CA VAL A 245 15.52 -5.16 -0.09
C VAL A 245 16.88 -4.77 -0.66
N HIS A 246 16.93 -3.95 -1.71
CA HIS A 246 18.18 -3.50 -2.30
C HIS A 246 19.03 -2.67 -1.33
N MET A 247 18.40 -1.77 -0.55
CA MET A 247 19.10 -1.04 0.50
C MET A 247 19.73 -1.98 1.53
N LEU A 248 18.98 -2.98 2.01
CA LEU A 248 19.48 -3.94 2.98
C LEU A 248 20.56 -4.89 2.39
N GLN A 249 20.40 -5.33 1.15
CA GLN A 249 21.39 -6.15 0.44
C GLN A 249 22.73 -5.41 0.28
N ASN A 250 22.65 -4.09 0.07
CA ASN A 250 23.82 -3.21 -0.03
C ASN A 250 24.35 -2.72 1.32
N GLY A 251 23.93 -3.34 2.43
CA GLY A 251 24.48 -3.12 3.76
C GLY A 251 23.87 -1.96 4.54
N ALA A 252 22.77 -1.36 4.09
CA ALA A 252 22.10 -0.34 4.86
C ALA A 252 21.59 -0.88 6.21
N ASN A 253 21.73 -0.08 7.26
CA ASN A 253 21.20 -0.42 8.57
C ASN A 253 19.68 -0.49 8.55
N VAL A 254 19.09 -1.53 9.14
CA VAL A 254 17.63 -1.75 9.22
C VAL A 254 16.89 -0.55 9.76
N ARG A 255 17.39 0.05 10.83
CA ARG A 255 16.75 1.23 11.45
C ARG A 255 16.76 2.44 10.51
N ALA A 256 17.81 2.57 9.68
CA ALA A 256 17.87 3.61 8.66
C ALA A 256 16.79 3.38 7.58
N VAL A 257 16.68 2.15 7.06
CA VAL A 257 15.64 1.79 6.08
C VAL A 257 14.24 1.98 6.67
N GLN A 258 14.02 1.59 7.94
CA GLN A 258 12.75 1.82 8.63
C GLN A 258 12.39 3.30 8.72
N LYS A 259 13.35 4.17 9.05
CA LYS A 259 13.14 5.63 9.11
C LYS A 259 12.77 6.19 7.74
N LEU A 260 13.47 5.79 6.68
CA LEU A 260 13.18 6.23 5.30
C LEU A 260 11.79 5.80 4.85
N LEU A 261 11.38 4.58 5.17
CA LEU A 261 10.08 4.03 4.78
C LEU A 261 8.91 4.46 5.69
N GLY A 262 9.17 5.10 6.83
CA GLY A 262 8.18 5.43 7.85
C GLY A 262 7.80 4.25 8.74
N ASN A 263 7.43 4.52 9.99
CA ASN A 263 7.32 3.57 11.12
C ASN A 263 6.44 2.31 10.95
N GLN A 264 5.71 2.18 9.83
CA GLN A 264 4.81 1.03 9.62
C GLN A 264 5.48 -0.21 9.01
N VAL A 265 6.78 -0.18 8.75
CA VAL A 265 7.49 -1.24 8.02
C VAL A 265 8.03 -2.35 8.91
N LEU A 266 7.93 -2.24 10.24
CA LEU A 266 8.34 -3.30 11.17
C LEU A 266 7.77 -4.69 10.78
N THR A 267 6.53 -4.73 10.35
CA THR A 267 5.82 -5.98 9.97
C THR A 267 6.43 -6.69 8.76
N TYR A 268 7.18 -5.99 7.91
CA TYR A 268 7.77 -6.55 6.69
C TYR A 268 9.28 -6.79 6.78
N MET A 269 9.95 -6.30 7.85
CA MET A 269 11.40 -6.43 7.96
C MET A 269 11.83 -7.89 8.09
N ASP A 270 11.13 -8.70 8.88
CA ASP A 270 11.39 -10.13 8.97
C ASP A 270 11.25 -10.80 7.59
N THR A 271 10.22 -10.40 6.84
CA THR A 271 9.99 -10.91 5.48
C THR A 271 11.11 -10.48 4.51
N TYR A 272 11.65 -9.27 4.64
CA TYR A 272 12.79 -8.84 3.82
C TYR A 272 14.06 -9.60 4.17
N TYR A 273 14.29 -9.89 5.45
CA TYR A 273 15.38 -10.76 5.88
C TYR A 273 15.25 -12.19 5.36
N GLU A 274 14.05 -12.75 5.36
CA GLU A 274 13.81 -14.07 4.77
C GLU A 274 14.22 -14.10 3.28
N ILE A 275 13.86 -13.05 2.52
CA ILE A 275 14.23 -12.93 1.10
C ILE A 275 15.75 -12.84 0.94
N ILE A 276 16.39 -11.93 1.69
CA ILE A 276 17.85 -11.72 1.60
C ILE A 276 18.63 -12.97 2.01
N ASN A 277 18.18 -13.65 3.06
CA ASN A 277 18.83 -14.87 3.53
C ASN A 277 18.62 -16.03 2.58
N SER A 278 17.45 -16.17 1.94
CA SER A 278 17.23 -17.21 0.93
C SER A 278 18.18 -17.04 -0.26
N ASP A 279 18.37 -15.82 -0.73
CA ASP A 279 19.30 -15.52 -1.82
C ASP A 279 20.75 -15.82 -1.42
N LYS A 280 21.16 -15.43 -0.20
CA LYS A 280 22.51 -15.71 0.33
C LYS A 280 22.76 -17.20 0.52
N ILE A 281 21.79 -17.94 1.08
CA ILE A 281 21.88 -19.38 1.27
C ILE A 281 22.01 -20.08 -0.08
N ASN A 282 21.19 -19.69 -1.08
CA ASN A 282 21.27 -20.25 -2.42
C ASN A 282 22.63 -19.97 -3.09
N LEU A 283 23.18 -18.76 -2.90
CA LEU A 283 24.49 -18.39 -3.43
C LEU A 283 25.61 -19.20 -2.76
N VAL A 284 25.57 -19.31 -1.43
CA VAL A 284 26.53 -20.12 -0.66
C VAL A 284 26.45 -21.57 -1.07
N TYR A 285 25.23 -22.12 -1.21
CA TYR A 285 25.03 -23.50 -1.65
C TYR A 285 25.61 -23.73 -3.04
N LYS A 286 25.31 -22.86 -4.01
CA LYS A 286 25.84 -22.93 -5.38
C LYS A 286 27.35 -22.86 -5.43
N ASN A 287 27.97 -22.06 -4.55
CA ASN A 287 29.43 -21.88 -4.53
C ASN A 287 30.17 -22.94 -3.71
N ALA A 288 29.50 -23.58 -2.77
CA ALA A 288 30.12 -24.50 -1.82
C ALA A 288 29.76 -25.98 -2.04
N HIS A 289 28.62 -26.27 -2.67
CA HIS A 289 28.18 -27.65 -2.82
C HIS A 289 28.77 -28.30 -4.11
N PRO A 290 29.46 -29.45 -4.01
CA PRO A 290 30.13 -30.08 -5.16
C PRO A 290 29.24 -30.52 -6.33
N ARG A 291 27.93 -30.48 -6.13
CA ARG A 291 26.90 -30.85 -7.15
C ARG A 291 25.82 -29.78 -7.30
N ALA A 292 26.13 -28.51 -7.01
CA ALA A 292 25.21 -27.38 -7.23
C ALA A 292 25.14 -26.96 -8.68
#